data_714f91601c4bbcba29eecebd31110da8
#
_entry.id   714f91601c4bbcba29eecebd31110da8
#
_cell.length_a   1.000
_cell.length_b   1.000
_cell.length_c   1.000
_cell.angle_alpha   90.00
_cell.angle_beta   90.00
_cell.angle_gamma   90.00
#
_symmetry.space_group_name_H-M   'P 1'
#
loop_
_entity.id
_entity.type
_entity.pdbx_description
1 polymer ?
#
loop_
_entity_poly.entity_id
_entity_poly.type
_entity_poly.pdbx_seq_one_letter_code
_entity_poly.pdbx_strand_id
1 'polypeptide(L)'
;IFKMTMDDYLELLRLKNDDISSLKKAKFRYKISIAFLIVALTFYLLRVVSPFYIPVLVVATILLIIWFSYSDSIVDRGREKTIVDLVNREFSKSIKQVRETKITLQEDGIIEEIEGMYSKIQWNFIDDIIVTENNIFINLISAQTLNIPKRAFNNEDEQKNFLKYIDEKLA
;
A
#
# COMPACT_ATOMS: atom_id res chain seq x y z
N ILE A 1 1.18 0.46 25.26
CA ILE A 1 1.82 -0.82 24.92
C ILE A 1 0.88 -1.60 24.03
N PHE A 2 1.37 -2.13 22.91
CA PHE A 2 0.55 -2.88 21.97
C PHE A 2 1.36 -3.98 21.26
N LYS A 3 0.64 -4.88 20.60
CA LYS A 3 1.22 -5.89 19.71
C LYS A 3 0.70 -5.67 18.30
N MET A 4 1.57 -5.71 17.31
CA MET A 4 1.21 -5.63 15.91
C MET A 4 0.43 -6.88 15.48
N THR A 5 -0.68 -6.69 14.80
CA THR A 5 -1.47 -7.77 14.19
C THR A 5 -1.16 -7.88 12.69
N MET A 6 -1.65 -8.94 12.08
CA MET A 6 -1.57 -9.13 10.63
C MET A 6 -2.27 -8.00 9.87
N ASP A 7 -3.41 -7.51 10.37
CA ASP A 7 -4.17 -6.44 9.73
C ASP A 7 -3.41 -5.10 9.77
N ASP A 8 -2.69 -4.80 10.86
CA ASP A 8 -1.85 -3.61 10.95
C ASP A 8 -0.70 -3.66 9.93
N TYR A 9 -0.13 -4.83 9.71
CA TYR A 9 0.91 -5.05 8.70
C TYR A 9 0.37 -4.92 7.28
N LEU A 10 -0.83 -5.45 7.03
CA LEU A 10 -1.52 -5.30 5.74
C LEU A 10 -1.77 -3.83 5.42
N GLU A 11 -2.27 -3.07 6.39
CA GLU A 11 -2.55 -1.65 6.22
C GLU A 11 -1.27 -0.84 5.96
N LEU A 12 -0.18 -1.13 6.70
CA LEU A 12 1.14 -0.53 6.47
C LEU A 12 1.66 -0.80 5.05
N LEU A 13 1.57 -2.04 4.57
CA LEU A 13 2.04 -2.39 3.22
C LEU A 13 1.15 -1.78 2.13
N ARG A 14 -0.16 -1.68 2.35
CA ARG A 14 -1.04 -0.96 1.44
C ARG A 14 -0.64 0.50 1.34
N LEU A 15 -0.44 1.17 2.47
CA LEU A 15 0.01 2.56 2.54
C LEU A 15 1.33 2.76 1.78
N LYS A 16 2.35 1.94 2.05
CA LYS A 16 3.67 2.02 1.39
C LYS A 16 3.61 1.72 -0.11
N ASN A 17 2.69 0.86 -0.54
CA ASN A 17 2.51 0.53 -1.95
C ASN A 17 1.57 1.50 -2.69
N ASP A 18 0.93 2.43 -2.00
CA ASP A 18 0.05 3.45 -2.58
C ASP A 18 0.80 4.69 -3.08
N ASP A 19 2.10 4.56 -3.41
CA ASP A 19 2.75 5.59 -4.22
C ASP A 19 2.02 5.73 -5.56
N ILE A 20 1.06 6.67 -5.53
CA ILE A 20 0.00 6.86 -6.55
C ILE A 20 0.61 7.14 -7.93
N SER A 21 1.81 7.70 -7.99
CA SER A 21 2.45 8.09 -9.25
C SER A 21 3.07 6.89 -9.98
N SER A 22 3.78 6.04 -9.26
CA SER A 22 4.41 4.84 -9.81
C SER A 22 3.38 3.79 -10.21
N LEU A 23 2.32 3.65 -9.42
CA LEU A 23 1.20 2.74 -9.71
C LEU A 23 0.39 3.15 -10.92
N LYS A 24 0.04 4.44 -11.07
CA LYS A 24 -0.65 4.94 -12.26
C LYS A 24 0.16 4.68 -13.53
N LYS A 25 1.47 4.92 -13.49
CA LYS A 25 2.38 4.62 -14.61
C LYS A 25 2.44 3.12 -14.92
N ALA A 26 2.54 2.27 -13.91
CA ALA A 26 2.57 0.81 -14.09
C ALA A 26 1.25 0.29 -14.68
N LYS A 27 0.10 0.71 -14.15
CA LYS A 27 -1.23 0.38 -14.69
C LYS A 27 -1.36 0.83 -16.13
N PHE A 28 -0.96 2.06 -16.45
CA PHE A 28 -1.02 2.60 -17.80
C PHE A 28 -0.14 1.80 -18.77
N ARG A 29 1.10 1.50 -18.39
CA ARG A 29 2.00 0.67 -19.21
C ARG A 29 1.42 -0.72 -19.48
N TYR A 30 0.84 -1.36 -18.46
CA TYR A 30 0.20 -2.66 -18.61
C TYR A 30 -0.99 -2.62 -19.57
N LYS A 31 -1.87 -1.60 -19.42
CA LYS A 31 -3.00 -1.37 -20.35
C LYS A 31 -2.54 -1.25 -21.80
N ILE A 32 -1.55 -0.41 -22.04
CA ILE A 32 -1.02 -0.13 -23.39
C ILE A 32 -0.36 -1.39 -23.98
N SER A 33 0.41 -2.14 -23.19
CA SER A 33 1.08 -3.35 -23.68
C SER A 33 0.10 -4.41 -24.19
N ILE A 34 -0.98 -4.66 -23.45
CA ILE A 34 -1.99 -5.65 -23.88
C ILE A 34 -2.83 -5.10 -25.05
N ALA A 35 -3.19 -3.81 -25.04
CA ALA A 35 -3.88 -3.21 -26.17
C ALA A 35 -3.05 -3.31 -27.46
N PHE A 36 -1.74 -3.07 -27.38
CA PHE A 36 -0.82 -3.24 -28.50
C PHE A 36 -0.79 -4.69 -29.01
N LEU A 37 -0.81 -5.66 -28.11
CA LEU A 37 -0.86 -7.09 -28.45
C LEU A 37 -2.16 -7.45 -29.20
N ILE A 38 -3.31 -6.92 -28.74
CA ILE A 38 -4.60 -7.14 -29.40
C ILE A 38 -4.58 -6.52 -30.81
N VAL A 39 -4.05 -5.32 -30.96
CA VAL A 39 -3.93 -4.65 -32.28
C VAL A 39 -3.00 -5.41 -33.21
N ALA A 40 -1.84 -5.86 -32.73
CA ALA A 40 -0.89 -6.63 -33.52
C ALA A 40 -1.49 -7.98 -33.99
N LEU A 41 -2.20 -8.67 -33.10
CA LEU A 41 -2.91 -9.92 -33.44
C LEU A 41 -4.01 -9.68 -34.45
N THR A 42 -4.77 -8.60 -34.28
CA THR A 42 -5.82 -8.20 -35.24
C THR A 42 -5.23 -7.96 -36.63
N PHE A 43 -4.11 -7.23 -36.72
CA PHE A 43 -3.43 -6.95 -37.97
C PHE A 43 -2.91 -8.25 -38.65
N TYR A 44 -2.41 -9.18 -37.86
CA TYR A 44 -2.00 -10.49 -38.36
C TYR A 44 -3.18 -11.30 -38.92
N LEU A 45 -4.31 -11.34 -38.17
CA LEU A 45 -5.53 -12.04 -38.60
C LEU A 45 -6.13 -11.44 -39.88
N LEU A 46 -6.10 -10.13 -40.03
CA LEU A 46 -6.58 -9.46 -41.27
C LEU A 46 -5.80 -9.87 -42.51
N ARG A 47 -4.52 -10.22 -42.37
CA ARG A 47 -3.71 -10.76 -43.48
C ARG A 47 -4.01 -12.22 -43.82
N VAL A 48 -4.40 -13.00 -42.83
CA VAL A 48 -4.58 -14.45 -42.96
C VAL A 48 -6.02 -14.81 -43.38
N VAL A 49 -7.00 -14.08 -42.86
CA VAL A 49 -8.45 -14.39 -42.93
C VAL A 49 -9.18 -13.42 -43.89
N SER A 50 -8.64 -13.16 -45.07
CA SER A 50 -9.40 -12.49 -46.13
C SER A 50 -10.38 -13.52 -46.75
N PRO A 51 -11.70 -13.23 -46.85
CA PRO A 51 -12.42 -11.94 -46.92
C PRO A 51 -13.18 -11.51 -45.61
N PHE A 52 -12.93 -12.14 -44.45
CA PHE A 52 -13.70 -11.91 -43.24
C PHE A 52 -13.17 -10.74 -42.38
N TYR A 53 -12.68 -9.64 -42.98
CA TYR A 53 -12.08 -8.51 -42.26
C TYR A 53 -13.07 -7.78 -41.34
N ILE A 54 -14.35 -7.64 -41.70
CA ILE A 54 -15.35 -6.94 -40.90
C ILE A 54 -15.62 -7.64 -39.55
N PRO A 55 -15.96 -8.94 -39.53
CA PRO A 55 -16.09 -9.66 -38.26
C PRO A 55 -14.85 -9.59 -37.36
N VAL A 56 -13.65 -9.69 -37.91
CA VAL A 56 -12.42 -9.59 -37.18
C VAL A 56 -12.25 -8.23 -36.49
N LEU A 57 -12.54 -7.14 -37.22
CA LEU A 57 -12.51 -5.77 -36.64
C LEU A 57 -13.53 -5.59 -35.53
N VAL A 58 -14.75 -6.09 -35.72
CA VAL A 58 -15.81 -6.00 -34.70
C VAL A 58 -15.38 -6.74 -33.42
N VAL A 59 -14.90 -7.95 -33.52
CA VAL A 59 -14.44 -8.73 -32.36
C VAL A 59 -13.26 -8.05 -31.68
N ALA A 60 -12.28 -7.56 -32.42
CA ALA A 60 -11.16 -6.83 -31.86
C ALA A 60 -11.58 -5.57 -31.11
N THR A 61 -12.52 -4.82 -31.63
CA THR A 61 -13.08 -3.61 -30.98
C THR A 61 -13.77 -3.98 -29.67
N ILE A 62 -14.59 -5.04 -29.66
CA ILE A 62 -15.26 -5.53 -28.45
C ILE A 62 -14.21 -5.95 -27.41
N LEU A 63 -13.19 -6.68 -27.79
CA LEU A 63 -12.10 -7.11 -26.90
C LEU A 63 -11.36 -5.92 -26.29
N LEU A 64 -11.08 -4.88 -27.06
CA LEU A 64 -10.47 -3.65 -26.56
C LEU A 64 -11.36 -2.94 -25.53
N ILE A 65 -12.66 -2.81 -25.80
CA ILE A 65 -13.62 -2.19 -24.88
C ILE A 65 -13.66 -2.98 -23.56
N ILE A 66 -13.80 -4.30 -23.63
CA ILE A 66 -13.78 -5.18 -22.46
C ILE A 66 -12.47 -5.02 -21.70
N TRP A 67 -11.34 -5.04 -22.40
CA TRP A 67 -10.02 -4.88 -21.79
C TRP A 67 -9.89 -3.56 -21.04
N PHE A 68 -10.22 -2.43 -21.67
CA PHE A 68 -10.14 -1.12 -21.01
C PHE A 68 -11.09 -1.00 -19.80
N SER A 69 -12.24 -1.68 -19.83
CA SER A 69 -13.19 -1.66 -18.71
C SER A 69 -12.73 -2.47 -17.51
N TYR A 70 -12.06 -3.62 -17.72
CA TYR A 70 -11.72 -4.56 -16.65
C TYR A 70 -10.26 -4.56 -16.22
N SER A 71 -9.38 -3.95 -17.00
CA SER A 71 -7.92 -4.01 -16.75
C SER A 71 -7.51 -3.45 -15.38
N ASP A 72 -8.15 -2.40 -14.87
CA ASP A 72 -7.85 -1.83 -13.56
C ASP A 72 -8.18 -2.82 -12.44
N SER A 73 -9.34 -3.45 -12.51
CA SER A 73 -9.76 -4.46 -11.53
C SER A 73 -8.84 -5.69 -11.50
N ILE A 74 -8.30 -6.10 -12.66
CA ILE A 74 -7.36 -7.23 -12.75
C ILE A 74 -6.05 -6.88 -12.06
N VAL A 75 -5.51 -5.69 -12.34
CA VAL A 75 -4.25 -5.22 -11.73
C VAL A 75 -4.40 -5.06 -10.22
N ASP A 76 -5.51 -4.47 -9.77
CA ASP A 76 -5.76 -4.25 -8.34
C ASP A 76 -5.92 -5.57 -7.57
N ARG A 77 -6.64 -6.55 -8.13
CA ARG A 77 -6.76 -7.90 -7.53
C ARG A 77 -5.42 -8.64 -7.47
N GLY A 78 -4.62 -8.55 -8.53
CA GLY A 78 -3.30 -9.17 -8.57
C GLY A 78 -2.37 -8.57 -7.51
N ARG A 79 -2.40 -7.25 -7.34
CA ARG A 79 -1.65 -6.52 -6.33
C ARG A 79 -2.07 -6.90 -4.91
N GLU A 80 -3.38 -6.88 -4.63
CA GLU A 80 -3.91 -7.23 -3.32
C GLU A 80 -3.48 -8.65 -2.92
N LYS A 81 -3.59 -9.60 -3.84
CA LYS A 81 -3.10 -10.96 -3.61
C LYS A 81 -1.61 -11.00 -3.28
N THR A 82 -0.78 -10.24 -4.00
CA THR A 82 0.66 -10.18 -3.74
C THR A 82 0.97 -9.59 -2.36
N ILE A 83 0.26 -8.53 -1.96
CA ILE A 83 0.42 -7.92 -0.62
C ILE A 83 0.05 -8.93 0.47
N VAL A 84 -1.11 -9.61 0.33
CA VAL A 84 -1.55 -10.63 1.29
C VAL A 84 -0.54 -11.79 1.37
N ASP A 85 -0.01 -12.27 0.24
CA ASP A 85 1.00 -13.34 0.21
C ASP A 85 2.32 -12.91 0.86
N LEU A 86 2.75 -11.65 0.67
CA LEU A 86 3.93 -11.08 1.33
C LEU A 86 3.73 -11.01 2.85
N VAL A 87 2.60 -10.47 3.29
CA VAL A 87 2.28 -10.39 4.72
C VAL A 87 2.24 -11.77 5.33
N ASN A 88 1.55 -12.73 4.70
CA ASN A 88 1.50 -14.10 5.20
C ASN A 88 2.90 -14.72 5.36
N ARG A 89 3.81 -14.48 4.44
CA ARG A 89 5.20 -14.97 4.52
C ARG A 89 5.98 -14.31 5.66
N GLU A 90 5.94 -12.98 5.72
CA GLU A 90 6.69 -12.23 6.72
C GLU A 90 6.10 -12.44 8.12
N PHE A 91 4.77 -12.39 8.24
CA PHE A 91 4.08 -12.63 9.50
C PHE A 91 4.28 -14.07 10.00
N SER A 92 4.24 -15.08 9.10
CA SER A 92 4.52 -16.47 9.48
C SER A 92 5.96 -16.68 9.99
N LYS A 93 6.93 -15.93 9.47
CA LYS A 93 8.29 -15.90 9.99
C LYS A 93 8.38 -15.19 11.35
N SER A 94 7.59 -14.12 11.51
CA SER A 94 7.58 -13.26 12.70
C SER A 94 6.66 -13.78 13.83
N ILE A 95 5.72 -14.71 13.56
CA ILE A 95 4.81 -15.30 14.56
C ILE A 95 5.58 -15.93 15.75
N LYS A 96 6.83 -16.33 15.57
CA LYS A 96 7.69 -16.72 16.68
C LYS A 96 8.08 -15.55 17.59
N GLN A 97 7.79 -14.31 17.21
CA GLN A 97 8.14 -13.08 17.93
C GLN A 97 7.08 -12.00 17.74
N VAL A 98 5.85 -12.24 18.25
CA VAL A 98 4.89 -11.13 18.43
C VAL A 98 5.44 -10.26 19.55
N ARG A 99 6.17 -9.22 19.17
CA ARG A 99 6.87 -8.33 20.09
C ARG A 99 5.94 -7.27 20.64
N GLU A 100 6.03 -7.03 21.94
CA GLU A 100 5.36 -5.89 22.54
C GLU A 100 6.13 -4.62 22.21
N THR A 101 5.40 -3.64 21.64
CA THR A 101 5.94 -2.35 21.33
C THR A 101 5.34 -1.31 22.27
N LYS A 102 6.19 -0.47 22.83
CA LYS A 102 5.81 0.67 23.66
C LYS A 102 6.30 1.95 23.00
N ILE A 103 5.41 2.89 22.84
CA ILE A 103 5.73 4.23 22.33
C ILE A 103 5.62 5.21 23.49
N THR A 104 6.61 6.07 23.65
CA THR A 104 6.63 7.12 24.66
C THR A 104 7.04 8.44 24.01
N LEU A 105 6.21 9.48 24.18
CA LEU A 105 6.53 10.83 23.74
C LEU A 105 7.44 11.51 24.76
N GLN A 106 8.47 12.18 24.28
CA GLN A 106 9.38 13.02 25.07
C GLN A 106 9.50 14.41 24.48
N GLU A 107 10.09 15.35 25.20
CA GLU A 107 10.28 16.72 24.71
C GLU A 107 11.11 16.80 23.43
N ASP A 108 12.07 15.91 23.25
CA ASP A 108 13.04 15.88 22.16
C ASP A 108 12.77 14.78 21.11
N GLY A 109 11.67 14.01 21.24
CA GLY A 109 11.31 13.00 20.24
C GLY A 109 10.41 11.89 20.76
N ILE A 110 10.34 10.83 19.98
CA ILE A 110 9.57 9.62 20.26
C ILE A 110 10.53 8.49 20.63
N ILE A 111 10.25 7.80 21.71
CA ILE A 111 10.96 6.55 22.07
C ILE A 111 10.07 5.36 21.68
N GLU A 112 10.61 4.49 20.86
CA GLU A 112 10.09 3.17 20.58
C GLU A 112 10.88 2.12 21.37
N GLU A 113 10.20 1.35 22.18
CA GLU A 113 10.77 0.23 22.95
C GLU A 113 10.16 -1.08 22.45
N ILE A 114 11.02 -1.98 21.99
CA ILE A 114 10.66 -3.33 21.53
C ILE A 114 11.53 -4.34 22.26
N GLU A 115 10.95 -5.14 23.14
CA GLU A 115 11.67 -6.20 23.88
C GLU A 115 12.97 -5.72 24.55
N GLY A 116 12.98 -4.52 25.13
CA GLY A 116 14.16 -3.94 25.78
C GLY A 116 15.17 -3.28 24.82
N MET A 117 14.91 -3.28 23.54
CA MET A 117 15.62 -2.42 22.59
C MET A 117 14.93 -1.07 22.51
N TYR A 118 15.74 -0.01 22.60
CA TYR A 118 15.25 1.37 22.56
C TYR A 118 15.70 2.05 21.28
N SER A 119 14.77 2.62 20.57
CA SER A 119 15.02 3.50 19.42
C SER A 119 14.47 4.88 19.74
N LYS A 120 15.31 5.91 19.63
CA LYS A 120 14.91 7.30 19.83
C LYS A 120 14.86 8.03 18.48
N ILE A 121 13.71 8.58 18.17
CA ILE A 121 13.43 9.32 16.95
C ILE A 121 13.21 10.77 17.34
N GLN A 122 14.08 11.67 16.91
CA GLN A 122 13.93 13.10 17.13
C GLN A 122 12.83 13.67 16.24
N TRP A 123 12.17 14.75 16.68
CA TRP A 123 11.05 15.38 15.97
C TRP A 123 11.40 15.80 14.53
N ASN A 124 12.63 16.28 14.30
CA ASN A 124 13.11 16.70 12.99
C ASN A 124 13.32 15.55 11.98
N PHE A 125 13.22 14.28 12.41
CA PHE A 125 13.24 13.13 11.51
C PHE A 125 11.86 12.64 11.09
N ILE A 126 10.79 13.27 11.60
CA ILE A 126 9.42 12.97 11.19
C ILE A 126 9.13 13.75 9.91
N ASP A 127 8.65 13.05 8.88
CA ASP A 127 8.29 13.60 7.58
C ASP A 127 6.81 13.99 7.55
N ASP A 128 5.93 13.02 7.82
CA ASP A 128 4.48 13.24 7.89
C ASP A 128 3.78 12.25 8.82
N ILE A 129 2.51 12.53 9.11
CA ILE A 129 1.63 11.67 9.91
C ILE A 129 0.38 11.36 9.12
N ILE A 130 0.08 10.07 8.96
CA ILE A 130 -1.12 9.61 8.28
C ILE A 130 -2.01 8.89 9.30
N VAL A 131 -3.22 9.40 9.47
CA VAL A 131 -4.23 8.79 10.35
C VAL A 131 -5.27 8.09 9.48
N THR A 132 -5.37 6.78 9.63
CA THR A 132 -6.36 5.95 8.96
C THR A 132 -7.50 5.57 9.91
N GLU A 133 -8.38 4.68 9.51
CA GLU A 133 -9.47 4.19 10.36
C GLU A 133 -8.93 3.46 11.60
N ASN A 134 -7.92 2.58 11.43
CA ASN A 134 -7.44 1.68 12.48
C ASN A 134 -6.06 2.04 13.04
N ASN A 135 -5.26 2.79 12.30
CA ASN A 135 -3.85 3.02 12.61
C ASN A 135 -3.46 4.50 12.50
N ILE A 136 -2.37 4.84 13.18
CA ILE A 136 -1.63 6.09 13.04
C ILE A 136 -0.24 5.72 12.53
N PHE A 137 0.13 6.24 11.36
CA PHE A 137 1.43 6.03 10.74
C PHE A 137 2.25 7.31 10.87
N ILE A 138 3.44 7.20 11.45
CA ILE A 138 4.41 8.30 11.54
C ILE A 138 5.53 7.94 10.57
N ASN A 139 5.58 8.65 9.46
CA ASN A 139 6.58 8.45 8.43
C ASN A 139 7.84 9.22 8.78
N LEU A 140 9.00 8.58 8.60
CA LEU A 140 10.30 9.17 8.85
C LEU A 140 10.99 9.51 7.53
N ILE A 141 11.83 10.53 7.54
CA ILE A 141 12.68 10.93 6.39
C ILE A 141 13.53 9.75 5.89
N SER A 142 13.88 8.80 6.76
CA SER A 142 14.60 7.57 6.40
C SER A 142 13.78 6.53 5.65
N ALA A 143 12.56 6.84 5.23
CA ALA A 143 11.58 5.91 4.63
C ALA A 143 11.09 4.78 5.56
N GLN A 144 11.42 4.86 6.85
CA GLN A 144 10.81 4.00 7.88
C GLN A 144 9.45 4.58 8.29
N THR A 145 8.58 3.73 8.83
CA THR A 145 7.26 4.12 9.31
C THR A 145 6.99 3.46 10.64
N LEU A 146 6.70 4.27 11.67
CA LEU A 146 6.12 3.76 12.91
C LEU A 146 4.63 3.54 12.68
N ASN A 147 4.14 2.36 13.03
CA ASN A 147 2.72 2.03 12.96
C ASN A 147 2.17 1.87 14.38
N ILE A 148 1.22 2.71 14.75
CA ILE A 148 0.57 2.72 16.06
C ILE A 148 -0.91 2.39 15.86
N PRO A 149 -1.36 1.18 16.23
CA PRO A 149 -2.78 0.85 16.14
C PRO A 149 -3.60 1.70 17.10
N LYS A 150 -4.73 2.23 16.65
CA LYS A 150 -5.61 3.06 17.50
C LYS A 150 -6.11 2.33 18.74
N ARG A 151 -6.21 1.00 18.69
CA ARG A 151 -6.52 0.17 19.87
C ARG A 151 -5.44 0.18 20.97
N ALA A 152 -4.27 0.77 20.71
CA ALA A 152 -3.22 0.98 21.72
C ALA A 152 -3.60 2.07 22.74
N PHE A 153 -4.56 2.92 22.40
CA PHE A 153 -5.08 3.97 23.25
C PHE A 153 -6.29 3.46 24.06
N ASN A 154 -6.41 3.91 25.30
CA ASN A 154 -7.52 3.50 26.16
C ASN A 154 -8.85 4.16 25.76
N ASN A 155 -8.80 5.34 25.15
CA ASN A 155 -9.96 6.09 24.68
C ASN A 155 -9.57 7.09 23.58
N GLU A 156 -10.59 7.71 22.95
CA GLU A 156 -10.39 8.71 21.90
C GLU A 156 -9.69 9.99 22.37
N ASP A 157 -9.87 10.38 23.63
CA ASP A 157 -9.26 11.59 24.17
C ASP A 157 -7.74 11.41 24.33
N GLU A 158 -7.29 10.23 24.76
CA GLU A 158 -5.87 9.88 24.79
C GLU A 158 -5.25 9.92 23.39
N GLN A 159 -5.95 9.38 22.39
CA GLN A 159 -5.52 9.45 20.99
C GLN A 159 -5.43 10.89 20.49
N LYS A 160 -6.44 11.72 20.77
CA LYS A 160 -6.46 13.14 20.38
C LYS A 160 -5.33 13.92 21.04
N ASN A 161 -5.09 13.69 22.32
CA ASN A 161 -4.01 14.34 23.06
C ASN A 161 -2.63 13.90 22.52
N PHE A 162 -2.47 12.63 22.15
CA PHE A 162 -1.28 12.12 21.51
C PHE A 162 -0.99 12.83 20.19
N LEU A 163 -1.96 12.92 19.30
CA LEU A 163 -1.83 13.61 18.01
C LEU A 163 -1.57 15.10 18.19
N LYS A 164 -2.30 15.75 19.06
CA LYS A 164 -2.12 17.17 19.37
C LYS A 164 -0.69 17.46 19.86
N TYR A 165 -0.16 16.63 20.75
CA TYR A 165 1.20 16.80 21.26
C TYR A 165 2.25 16.69 20.12
N ILE A 166 2.06 15.76 19.20
CA ILE A 166 2.97 15.62 18.06
C ILE A 166 2.85 16.83 17.13
N ASP A 167 1.63 17.27 16.80
CA ASP A 167 1.41 18.45 15.96
C ASP A 167 2.07 19.72 16.56
N GLU A 168 1.98 19.89 17.88
CA GLU A 168 2.64 21.01 18.59
C GLU A 168 4.18 20.95 18.50
N LYS A 169 4.76 19.74 18.36
CA LYS A 169 6.22 19.56 18.24
C LYS A 169 6.73 19.67 16.80
N LEU A 170 5.85 19.50 15.82
CA LEU A 170 6.19 19.61 14.39
C LEU A 170 5.91 21.01 13.81
N ALA A 171 5.15 21.87 14.52
CA ALA A 171 4.86 23.25 14.14
C ALA A 171 6.08 24.15 14.34
#